data_1d282f82d110f76eabdb2e6ea914a0df
#
_entry.id   1d282f82d110f76eabdb2e6ea914a0df
#
_cell.length_a   1.000
_cell.length_b   1.000
_cell.length_c   1.000
_cell.angle_alpha   90.00
_cell.angle_beta   90.00
_cell.angle_gamma   90.00
#
_symmetry.space_group_name_H-M   'P 1'
#
loop_
_entity.id
_entity.type
_entity.pdbx_description
1 polymer ?
#
loop_
_entity_poly.entity_id
_entity_poly.type
_entity_poly.pdbx_seq_one_letter_code
_entity_poly.pdbx_strand_id
1 'polypeptide(L)'
;VFRNTCSVICYKDVYDDFIKRVHEKNLNTFNSFTGKADMCGKQYMIDLMTAGFPVTPTVDRLENISQLGECSRYVIKPKGGADSIGLEFVTKNELLGRKFDSGEMLIQPAVDFLYEVSFYYINNKLIYAMYAPDKNKRWALKRYGPTSEDISFADSFINWNTIYQGIQRVDACRTRDGRLLLVELEDLNPYLSILDLDENTRNKFMSELIAALENSISRKEF
;
A
#
# COMPACT_ATOMS: atom_id res chain seq x y z
N VAL A 1 16.82 1.43 10.71
CA VAL A 1 15.80 0.77 9.87
C VAL A 1 14.57 0.58 10.72
N PHE A 2 13.43 1.09 10.25
CA PHE A 2 12.16 0.89 10.93
C PHE A 2 11.46 -0.36 10.36
N ARG A 3 11.13 -1.30 11.23
CA ARG A 3 10.30 -2.48 10.95
C ARG A 3 9.43 -2.76 12.17
N ASN A 4 8.16 -3.00 11.97
CA ASN A 4 7.21 -3.32 13.04
C ASN A 4 6.60 -4.72 12.84
N THR A 5 5.96 -5.26 13.86
CA THR A 5 5.50 -6.65 13.89
C THR A 5 3.99 -6.81 13.69
N CYS A 6 3.22 -5.72 13.74
CA CYS A 6 1.77 -5.72 13.54
C CYS A 6 1.28 -4.36 13.04
N SER A 7 -0.03 -4.25 12.77
CA SER A 7 -0.64 -2.98 12.40
C SER A 7 -0.41 -1.90 13.45
N VAL A 8 -0.10 -0.67 13.01
CA VAL A 8 0.11 0.50 13.88
C VAL A 8 -1.11 0.80 14.75
N ILE A 9 -2.31 0.44 14.31
CA ILE A 9 -3.54 0.64 15.09
C ILE A 9 -3.48 -0.04 16.47
N CYS A 10 -2.68 -1.10 16.62
CA CYS A 10 -2.54 -1.82 17.88
C CYS A 10 -1.69 -1.06 18.93
N TYR A 11 -0.93 -0.04 18.52
CA TYR A 11 -0.02 0.73 19.38
C TYR A 11 0.14 2.18 18.87
N LYS A 12 -0.96 2.77 18.41
CA LYS A 12 -0.95 4.08 17.74
C LYS A 12 -0.29 5.18 18.55
N ASP A 13 -0.59 5.28 19.85
CA ASP A 13 -0.02 6.33 20.72
C ASP A 13 1.51 6.22 20.81
N VAL A 14 2.05 4.99 20.90
CA VAL A 14 3.49 4.72 20.94
C VAL A 14 4.12 5.08 19.60
N TYR A 15 3.46 4.76 18.51
CA TYR A 15 3.92 5.09 17.17
C TYR A 15 3.95 6.60 16.95
N ASP A 16 2.90 7.32 17.32
CA ASP A 16 2.81 8.78 17.18
C ASP A 16 3.90 9.49 18.01
N ASP A 17 4.12 9.06 19.25
CA ASP A 17 5.23 9.57 20.09
C ASP A 17 6.60 9.27 19.47
N PHE A 18 6.79 8.07 18.92
CA PHE A 18 8.03 7.71 18.22
C PHE A 18 8.28 8.62 17.02
N ILE A 19 7.28 8.83 16.14
CA ILE A 19 7.39 9.71 14.97
C ILE A 19 7.72 11.14 15.39
N LYS A 20 7.04 11.66 16.41
CA LYS A 20 7.33 12.98 16.99
C LYS A 20 8.80 13.11 17.38
N ARG A 21 9.34 12.13 18.12
CA ARG A 21 10.75 12.13 18.55
C ARG A 21 11.73 12.01 17.38
N VAL A 22 11.38 11.25 16.33
CA VAL A 22 12.18 11.17 15.11
C VAL A 22 12.31 12.55 14.48
N HIS A 23 11.22 13.30 14.35
CA HIS A 23 11.23 14.66 13.78
C HIS A 23 11.95 15.66 14.68
N GLU A 24 11.65 15.68 16.00
CA GLU A 24 12.29 16.60 16.97
C GLU A 24 13.81 16.44 17.04
N LYS A 25 14.28 15.20 16.89
CA LYS A 25 15.72 14.89 16.96
C LYS A 25 16.40 14.83 15.59
N ASN A 26 15.67 15.12 14.52
CA ASN A 26 16.11 15.00 13.13
C ASN A 26 16.85 13.66 12.86
N LEU A 27 16.23 12.56 13.27
CA LEU A 27 16.83 11.25 13.12
C LEU A 27 16.70 10.76 11.66
N ASN A 28 17.80 10.27 11.12
CA ASN A 28 17.80 9.61 9.83
C ASN A 28 17.22 8.19 9.98
N THR A 29 16.10 7.93 9.35
CA THR A 29 15.39 6.65 9.43
C THR A 29 15.20 6.02 8.05
N PHE A 30 15.33 4.72 7.98
CA PHE A 30 14.99 3.90 6.82
C PHE A 30 13.87 2.93 7.24
N ASN A 31 12.60 3.12 6.82
CA ASN A 31 11.99 4.12 5.95
C ASN A 31 12.04 5.55 6.56
N SER A 32 12.12 6.56 5.68
CA SER A 32 11.89 7.95 6.09
C SER A 32 10.41 8.14 6.41
N PHE A 33 10.12 8.87 7.51
CA PHE A 33 8.74 9.16 7.91
C PHE A 33 8.19 10.40 7.22
N THR A 34 8.31 10.44 5.89
CA THR A 34 7.84 11.52 5.02
C THR A 34 6.78 11.05 4.02
N GLY A 35 6.38 9.78 4.12
CA GLY A 35 5.38 9.19 3.24
C GLY A 35 3.98 9.75 3.46
N LYS A 36 3.15 9.70 2.42
CA LYS A 36 1.75 10.17 2.42
C LYS A 36 0.74 9.03 2.29
N ALA A 37 1.23 7.79 2.23
CA ALA A 37 0.39 6.60 2.06
C ALA A 37 0.05 5.94 3.41
N ASP A 38 0.17 4.64 3.53
CA ASP A 38 -0.27 3.87 4.71
C ASP A 38 0.33 4.35 6.04
N MET A 39 1.51 4.98 6.01
CA MET A 39 2.12 5.57 7.19
C MET A 39 1.28 6.72 7.78
N CYS A 40 0.46 7.39 6.97
CA CYS A 40 -0.50 8.42 7.39
C CYS A 40 -1.94 7.90 7.49
N GLY A 41 -2.16 6.61 7.22
CA GLY A 41 -3.49 6.01 7.11
C GLY A 41 -4.09 6.16 5.70
N LYS A 42 -5.13 5.39 5.40
CA LYS A 42 -5.64 5.16 4.03
C LYS A 42 -6.48 6.30 3.43
N GLN A 43 -6.45 7.50 4.00
CA GLN A 43 -7.09 8.69 3.44
C GLN A 43 -6.56 8.98 2.02
N TYR A 44 -5.30 8.69 1.75
CA TYR A 44 -4.66 8.88 0.45
C TYR A 44 -5.39 8.21 -0.72
N MET A 45 -6.17 7.15 -0.48
CA MET A 45 -6.96 6.49 -1.53
C MET A 45 -8.02 7.43 -2.12
N ILE A 46 -8.64 8.27 -1.28
CA ILE A 46 -9.61 9.30 -1.71
C ILE A 46 -8.88 10.44 -2.43
N ASP A 47 -7.74 10.86 -1.90
CA ASP A 47 -6.94 11.95 -2.46
C ASP A 47 -6.43 11.59 -3.86
N LEU A 48 -5.93 10.36 -4.04
CA LEU A 48 -5.50 9.84 -5.34
C LEU A 48 -6.66 9.68 -6.32
N MET A 49 -7.81 9.17 -5.87
CA MET A 49 -9.01 9.09 -6.69
C MET A 49 -9.44 10.46 -7.18
N THR A 50 -9.46 11.46 -6.29
CA THR A 50 -9.81 12.85 -6.62
C THR A 50 -8.81 13.47 -7.60
N ALA A 51 -7.54 13.10 -7.50
CA ALA A 51 -6.49 13.53 -8.42
C ALA A 51 -6.47 12.75 -9.75
N GLY A 52 -7.41 11.81 -9.97
CA GLY A 52 -7.56 11.06 -11.22
C GLY A 52 -6.58 9.89 -11.41
N PHE A 53 -5.92 9.44 -10.33
CA PHE A 53 -5.08 8.25 -10.39
C PHE A 53 -5.90 6.97 -10.54
N PRO A 54 -5.37 5.92 -11.16
CA PRO A 54 -6.04 4.64 -11.34
C PRO A 54 -6.05 3.82 -10.04
N VAL A 55 -6.92 4.20 -9.11
CA VAL A 55 -7.10 3.56 -7.81
C VAL A 55 -8.44 2.82 -7.74
N THR A 56 -8.56 1.87 -6.82
CA THR A 56 -9.87 1.34 -6.45
C THR A 56 -10.73 2.49 -5.95
N PRO A 57 -11.92 2.75 -6.55
CA PRO A 57 -12.79 3.84 -6.14
C PRO A 57 -13.07 3.79 -4.65
N THR A 58 -12.92 4.92 -3.95
CA THR A 58 -12.95 4.96 -2.49
C THR A 58 -13.66 6.21 -1.99
N VAL A 59 -14.58 6.04 -1.06
CA VAL A 59 -15.23 7.13 -0.33
C VAL A 59 -15.23 6.83 1.18
N ASP A 60 -15.43 7.84 2.01
CA ASP A 60 -15.53 7.70 3.47
C ASP A 60 -16.88 8.15 4.03
N ARG A 61 -17.84 8.44 3.16
CA ARG A 61 -19.20 8.89 3.52
C ARG A 61 -20.24 8.19 2.67
N LEU A 62 -21.36 7.82 3.29
CA LEU A 62 -22.48 7.17 2.59
C LEU A 62 -23.10 8.07 1.51
N GLU A 63 -23.09 9.38 1.71
CA GLU A 63 -23.63 10.35 0.75
C GLU A 63 -22.86 10.33 -0.58
N ASN A 64 -21.61 9.90 -0.56
CA ASN A 64 -20.72 9.84 -1.73
C ASN A 64 -20.73 8.46 -2.42
N ILE A 65 -21.55 7.52 -1.98
CA ILE A 65 -21.56 6.14 -2.51
C ILE A 65 -21.82 6.08 -4.02
N SER A 66 -22.54 7.06 -4.58
CA SER A 66 -22.79 7.17 -6.03
C SER A 66 -21.50 7.34 -6.85
N GLN A 67 -20.42 7.85 -6.28
CA GLN A 67 -19.13 8.01 -6.94
C GLN A 67 -18.41 6.67 -7.16
N LEU A 68 -18.82 5.61 -6.45
CA LEU A 68 -18.24 4.27 -6.58
C LEU A 68 -18.76 3.50 -7.82
N GLY A 69 -19.74 4.05 -8.53
CA GLY A 69 -20.45 3.35 -9.60
C GLY A 69 -21.43 2.29 -9.07
N GLU A 70 -22.04 1.56 -10.00
CA GLU A 70 -22.93 0.46 -9.63
C GLU A 70 -22.13 -0.80 -9.31
N CYS A 71 -22.37 -1.36 -8.13
CA CYS A 71 -21.82 -2.65 -7.72
C CYS A 71 -22.80 -3.39 -6.80
N SER A 72 -22.74 -4.72 -6.82
CA SER A 72 -23.61 -5.56 -6.00
C SER A 72 -23.14 -5.68 -4.54
N ARG A 73 -21.86 -5.51 -4.29
CA ARG A 73 -21.23 -5.62 -2.98
C ARG A 73 -20.18 -4.55 -2.77
N TYR A 74 -20.03 -4.14 -1.54
CA TYR A 74 -19.05 -3.17 -1.09
C TYR A 74 -18.09 -3.81 -0.10
N VAL A 75 -16.91 -3.23 0.00
CA VAL A 75 -15.91 -3.52 1.03
C VAL A 75 -15.85 -2.33 1.96
N ILE A 76 -15.99 -2.58 3.25
CA ILE A 76 -15.74 -1.59 4.30
C ILE A 76 -14.40 -1.95 4.94
N LYS A 77 -13.52 -0.97 5.13
CA LYS A 77 -12.24 -1.19 5.80
C LYS A 77 -11.85 0.00 6.67
N PRO A 78 -11.17 -0.21 7.83
CA PRO A 78 -10.66 0.89 8.65
C PRO A 78 -9.59 1.70 7.92
N LYS A 79 -9.55 3.01 8.11
CA LYS A 79 -8.50 3.90 7.57
C LYS A 79 -7.11 3.55 8.11
N GLY A 80 -7.01 3.14 9.38
CA GLY A 80 -5.76 2.71 10.00
C GLY A 80 -5.50 1.20 9.94
N GLY A 81 -6.34 0.42 9.25
CA GLY A 81 -6.24 -1.05 9.20
C GLY A 81 -5.09 -1.56 8.34
N ALA A 82 -4.56 -2.73 8.70
CA ALA A 82 -3.64 -3.53 7.90
C ALA A 82 -4.01 -5.02 8.02
N ASP A 83 -3.42 -5.89 7.20
CA ASP A 83 -3.62 -7.34 7.22
C ASP A 83 -5.08 -7.79 7.11
N SER A 84 -5.91 -7.02 6.40
CA SER A 84 -7.36 -7.25 6.29
C SER A 84 -8.14 -7.22 7.62
N ILE A 85 -7.56 -6.72 8.70
CA ILE A 85 -8.23 -6.58 10.00
C ILE A 85 -9.35 -5.55 9.88
N GLY A 86 -10.58 -5.96 10.25
CA GLY A 86 -11.76 -5.10 10.18
C GLY A 86 -12.32 -4.90 8.76
N LEU A 87 -11.85 -5.68 7.77
CA LEU A 87 -12.39 -5.67 6.43
C LEU A 87 -13.70 -6.49 6.38
N GLU A 88 -14.77 -5.89 5.86
CA GLU A 88 -16.08 -6.53 5.73
C GLU A 88 -16.63 -6.39 4.32
N PHE A 89 -17.27 -7.46 3.83
CA PHE A 89 -18.04 -7.44 2.58
C PHE A 89 -19.53 -7.32 2.88
N VAL A 90 -20.17 -6.29 2.33
CA VAL A 90 -21.58 -5.98 2.57
C VAL A 90 -22.33 -5.73 1.26
N THR A 91 -23.64 -5.97 1.27
CA THR A 91 -24.55 -5.52 0.22
C THR A 91 -24.86 -4.03 0.38
N LYS A 92 -25.45 -3.41 -0.67
CA LYS A 92 -25.89 -2.01 -0.60
C LYS A 92 -26.90 -1.77 0.53
N ASN A 93 -27.84 -2.69 0.72
CA ASN A 93 -28.88 -2.58 1.76
C ASN A 93 -28.28 -2.65 3.17
N GLU A 94 -27.35 -3.60 3.40
CA GLU A 94 -26.63 -3.71 4.67
C GLU A 94 -25.79 -2.46 4.96
N LEU A 95 -25.11 -1.92 3.94
CA LEU A 95 -24.33 -0.70 4.06
C LEU A 95 -25.19 0.51 4.45
N LEU A 96 -26.33 0.72 3.75
CA LEU A 96 -27.22 1.84 4.03
C LEU A 96 -27.97 1.73 5.38
N GLY A 97 -28.15 0.51 5.89
CA GLY A 97 -28.76 0.26 7.19
C GLY A 97 -27.81 0.42 8.38
N ARG A 98 -26.52 0.67 8.13
CA ARG A 98 -25.51 0.80 9.20
C ARG A 98 -25.32 2.25 9.65
N LYS A 99 -24.98 2.39 10.94
CA LYS A 99 -24.31 3.60 11.42
C LYS A 99 -22.86 3.55 10.94
N PHE A 100 -22.48 4.47 10.08
CA PHE A 100 -21.15 4.55 9.47
C PHE A 100 -20.34 5.67 10.12
N ASP A 101 -19.13 5.34 10.60
CA ASP A 101 -18.19 6.33 11.12
C ASP A 101 -17.28 6.80 9.97
N SER A 102 -17.61 7.97 9.40
CA SER A 102 -16.89 8.58 8.29
C SER A 102 -15.44 8.99 8.63
N GLY A 103 -15.12 9.14 9.91
CA GLY A 103 -13.77 9.48 10.35
C GLY A 103 -12.80 8.29 10.27
N GLU A 104 -13.30 7.08 10.50
CA GLU A 104 -12.50 5.89 10.75
C GLU A 104 -12.56 4.84 9.64
N MET A 105 -13.55 4.90 8.75
CA MET A 105 -13.83 3.84 7.79
C MET A 105 -13.81 4.33 6.34
N LEU A 106 -13.49 3.42 5.43
CA LEU A 106 -13.57 3.59 3.98
C LEU A 106 -14.57 2.62 3.37
N ILE A 107 -15.21 3.03 2.28
CA ILE A 107 -16.10 2.22 1.45
C ILE A 107 -15.50 2.12 0.06
N GLN A 108 -15.43 0.90 -0.48
CA GLN A 108 -14.98 0.60 -1.84
C GLN A 108 -15.95 -0.36 -2.52
N PRO A 109 -16.08 -0.37 -3.86
CA PRO A 109 -16.76 -1.47 -4.54
C PRO A 109 -15.96 -2.77 -4.37
N ALA A 110 -16.64 -3.90 -4.30
CA ALA A 110 -15.99 -5.20 -4.41
C ALA A 110 -15.61 -5.43 -5.88
N VAL A 111 -14.39 -5.07 -6.25
CA VAL A 111 -13.88 -5.16 -7.62
C VAL A 111 -13.73 -6.63 -8.02
N ASP A 112 -14.29 -7.03 -9.16
CA ASP A 112 -13.98 -8.34 -9.76
C ASP A 112 -12.69 -8.23 -10.58
N PHE A 113 -11.64 -8.89 -10.11
CA PHE A 113 -10.31 -8.86 -10.69
C PHE A 113 -9.84 -10.27 -11.08
N LEU A 114 -8.83 -10.34 -11.94
CA LEU A 114 -8.19 -11.58 -12.36
C LEU A 114 -7.18 -12.07 -11.33
N TYR A 115 -6.28 -11.18 -10.90
CA TYR A 115 -5.24 -11.45 -9.90
C TYR A 115 -4.79 -10.16 -9.21
N GLU A 116 -4.15 -10.30 -8.06
CA GLU A 116 -3.43 -9.22 -7.39
C GLU A 116 -1.94 -9.30 -7.74
N VAL A 117 -1.29 -8.14 -7.83
CA VAL A 117 0.13 -7.98 -8.10
C VAL A 117 0.74 -6.94 -7.18
N SER A 118 1.94 -7.21 -6.68
CA SER A 118 2.70 -6.34 -5.79
C SER A 118 4.03 -5.97 -6.44
N PHE A 119 4.35 -4.67 -6.46
CA PHE A 119 5.60 -4.12 -6.99
C PHE A 119 6.45 -3.63 -5.82
N TYR A 120 7.67 -4.14 -5.69
CA TYR A 120 8.54 -3.89 -4.54
C TYR A 120 9.67 -2.95 -4.92
N TYR A 121 9.76 -1.85 -4.19
CA TYR A 121 10.72 -0.78 -4.42
C TYR A 121 11.68 -0.62 -3.25
N ILE A 122 12.93 -0.30 -3.56
CA ILE A 122 13.88 0.27 -2.63
C ILE A 122 14.15 1.71 -3.11
N ASN A 123 13.84 2.69 -2.27
CA ASN A 123 13.75 4.09 -2.66
C ASN A 123 12.75 4.21 -3.85
N ASN A 124 13.18 4.74 -4.99
CA ASN A 124 12.35 4.86 -6.19
C ASN A 124 12.71 3.84 -7.27
N LYS A 125 13.45 2.76 -6.92
CA LYS A 125 13.89 1.72 -7.86
C LYS A 125 13.05 0.46 -7.70
N LEU A 126 12.37 0.04 -8.75
CA LEU A 126 11.69 -1.27 -8.81
C LEU A 126 12.74 -2.40 -8.75
N ILE A 127 12.59 -3.31 -7.80
CA ILE A 127 13.50 -4.44 -7.61
C ILE A 127 12.91 -5.74 -8.15
N TYR A 128 11.67 -6.02 -7.79
CA TYR A 128 10.91 -7.19 -8.25
C TYR A 128 9.41 -6.95 -8.14
N ALA A 129 8.64 -7.82 -8.79
CA ALA A 129 7.21 -7.88 -8.62
C ALA A 129 6.77 -9.34 -8.42
N MET A 130 5.71 -9.52 -7.62
CA MET A 130 5.09 -10.81 -7.33
C MET A 130 3.59 -10.72 -7.58
N TYR A 131 2.95 -11.82 -7.93
CA TYR A 131 1.50 -11.88 -8.10
C TYR A 131 0.93 -13.18 -7.57
N ALA A 132 -0.34 -13.16 -7.18
CA ALA A 132 -1.12 -14.33 -6.82
C ALA A 132 -1.96 -14.78 -8.03
N PRO A 133 -1.54 -15.80 -8.81
CA PRO A 133 -2.26 -16.23 -10.02
C PRO A 133 -3.65 -16.82 -9.70
N ASP A 134 -3.86 -17.33 -8.49
CA ASP A 134 -5.13 -17.78 -7.97
C ASP A 134 -5.60 -16.85 -6.86
N LYS A 135 -6.63 -16.05 -7.14
CA LYS A 135 -7.19 -15.10 -6.17
C LYS A 135 -7.72 -15.72 -4.88
N ASN A 136 -7.97 -17.03 -4.88
CA ASN A 136 -8.39 -17.79 -3.70
C ASN A 136 -7.19 -18.26 -2.86
N LYS A 137 -5.97 -18.13 -3.38
CA LYS A 137 -4.70 -18.50 -2.73
C LYS A 137 -3.74 -17.32 -2.74
N ARG A 138 -4.12 -16.21 -2.13
CA ARG A 138 -3.37 -14.94 -2.13
C ARG A 138 -1.94 -15.07 -1.58
N TRP A 139 -1.67 -16.11 -0.80
CA TRP A 139 -0.34 -16.43 -0.27
C TRP A 139 0.55 -17.24 -1.23
N ALA A 140 -0.02 -17.85 -2.29
CA ALA A 140 0.74 -18.65 -3.25
C ALA A 140 1.33 -17.74 -4.34
N LEU A 141 2.30 -16.94 -3.95
CA LEU A 141 2.91 -15.93 -4.81
C LEU A 141 3.85 -16.55 -5.83
N LYS A 142 3.89 -15.93 -7.01
CA LYS A 142 4.84 -16.21 -8.09
C LYS A 142 5.48 -14.91 -8.56
N ARG A 143 6.68 -15.03 -9.13
CA ARG A 143 7.33 -13.90 -9.76
C ARG A 143 6.47 -13.36 -10.90
N TYR A 144 6.29 -12.05 -10.93
CA TYR A 144 5.62 -11.32 -12.00
C TYR A 144 6.63 -10.64 -12.89
N GLY A 145 6.44 -10.75 -14.22
CA GLY A 145 7.21 -10.01 -15.23
C GLY A 145 6.41 -8.78 -15.69
N PRO A 146 6.61 -7.60 -15.09
CA PRO A 146 5.81 -6.43 -15.41
C PRO A 146 6.11 -5.93 -16.83
N THR A 147 5.07 -5.45 -17.51
CA THR A 147 5.21 -4.70 -18.77
C THR A 147 5.68 -3.26 -18.49
N SER A 148 6.01 -2.50 -19.55
CA SER A 148 6.34 -1.07 -19.41
C SER A 148 5.18 -0.25 -18.86
N GLU A 149 3.94 -0.60 -19.24
CA GLU A 149 2.73 0.03 -18.72
C GLU A 149 2.52 -0.26 -17.23
N ASP A 150 2.78 -1.49 -16.79
CA ASP A 150 2.69 -1.89 -15.39
C ASP A 150 3.72 -1.13 -14.53
N ILE A 151 4.94 -0.97 -15.05
CA ILE A 151 5.99 -0.20 -14.37
C ILE A 151 5.59 1.27 -14.29
N SER A 152 5.11 1.86 -15.40
CA SER A 152 4.65 3.25 -15.42
C SER A 152 3.49 3.50 -14.45
N PHE A 153 2.56 2.52 -14.35
CA PHE A 153 1.49 2.55 -13.35
C PHE A 153 2.07 2.61 -11.94
N ALA A 154 2.93 1.66 -11.57
CA ALA A 154 3.50 1.58 -10.22
C ALA A 154 4.37 2.80 -9.90
N ASP A 155 5.23 3.24 -10.83
CA ASP A 155 6.09 4.42 -10.70
C ASP A 155 5.28 5.70 -10.44
N SER A 156 4.07 5.82 -10.98
CA SER A 156 3.22 6.99 -10.76
C SER A 156 2.90 7.19 -9.27
N PHE A 157 2.68 6.13 -8.51
CA PHE A 157 2.42 6.16 -7.07
C PHE A 157 3.68 6.38 -6.25
N ILE A 158 4.80 5.79 -6.65
CA ILE A 158 6.10 6.01 -6.01
C ILE A 158 6.51 7.49 -6.16
N ASN A 159 6.31 8.08 -7.34
CA ASN A 159 6.59 9.50 -7.60
C ASN A 159 5.60 10.45 -6.88
N TRP A 160 4.36 10.01 -6.68
CA TRP A 160 3.38 10.76 -5.89
C TRP A 160 3.75 10.76 -4.40
N ASN A 161 4.29 9.65 -3.88
CA ASN A 161 4.69 9.53 -2.49
C ASN A 161 5.98 10.34 -2.22
N THR A 162 6.19 10.73 -0.97
CA THR A 162 7.30 11.61 -0.56
C THR A 162 8.39 10.89 0.24
N ILE A 163 8.41 9.55 0.20
CA ILE A 163 9.51 8.77 0.76
C ILE A 163 10.78 9.01 -0.07
N TYR A 164 11.83 9.55 0.57
CA TYR A 164 13.12 9.76 -0.08
C TYR A 164 14.11 8.60 0.13
N GLN A 165 13.88 7.77 1.14
CA GLN A 165 14.61 6.51 1.38
C GLN A 165 13.75 5.51 2.15
N GLY A 166 13.75 4.26 1.71
CA GLY A 166 12.99 3.20 2.33
C GLY A 166 12.54 2.12 1.37
N ILE A 167 11.78 1.18 1.88
CA ILE A 167 11.12 0.14 1.10
C ILE A 167 9.66 0.52 0.95
N GLN A 168 9.15 0.43 -0.27
CA GLN A 168 7.74 0.70 -0.60
C GLN A 168 7.17 -0.46 -1.41
N ARG A 169 5.87 -0.69 -1.30
CA ARG A 169 5.16 -1.69 -2.10
C ARG A 169 3.88 -1.11 -2.66
N VAL A 170 3.73 -1.22 -3.97
CA VAL A 170 2.50 -0.87 -4.68
C VAL A 170 1.72 -2.14 -4.90
N ASP A 171 0.57 -2.28 -4.25
CA ASP A 171 -0.36 -3.38 -4.44
C ASP A 171 -1.48 -2.97 -5.39
N ALA A 172 -1.69 -3.77 -6.41
CA ALA A 172 -2.70 -3.52 -7.42
C ALA A 172 -3.50 -4.78 -7.75
N CYS A 173 -4.68 -4.59 -8.30
CA CYS A 173 -5.45 -5.67 -8.90
C CYS A 173 -5.57 -5.48 -10.42
N ARG A 174 -5.43 -6.59 -11.18
CA ARG A 174 -5.67 -6.63 -12.62
C ARG A 174 -7.16 -6.86 -12.87
N THR A 175 -7.84 -5.87 -13.36
CA THR A 175 -9.25 -5.97 -13.73
C THR A 175 -9.47 -6.84 -14.98
N ARG A 176 -10.70 -7.27 -15.23
CA ARG A 176 -11.03 -8.12 -16.40
C ARG A 176 -10.80 -7.43 -17.74
N ASP A 177 -10.88 -6.11 -17.79
CA ASP A 177 -10.57 -5.31 -18.99
C ASP A 177 -9.06 -5.01 -19.14
N GLY A 178 -8.22 -5.61 -18.30
CA GLY A 178 -6.76 -5.56 -18.40
C GLY A 178 -6.10 -4.37 -17.71
N ARG A 179 -6.85 -3.44 -17.10
CA ARG A 179 -6.27 -2.31 -16.36
C ARG A 179 -5.75 -2.74 -14.99
N LEU A 180 -4.79 -1.98 -14.45
CA LEU A 180 -4.41 -2.04 -13.06
C LEU A 180 -5.16 -0.97 -12.26
N LEU A 181 -5.62 -1.34 -11.07
CA LEU A 181 -6.13 -0.40 -10.06
C LEU A 181 -5.32 -0.57 -8.78
N LEU A 182 -4.88 0.54 -8.19
CA LEU A 182 -4.24 0.52 -6.87
C LEU A 182 -5.20 -0.03 -5.83
N VAL A 183 -4.73 -0.96 -5.03
CA VAL A 183 -5.41 -1.53 -3.85
C VAL A 183 -4.84 -0.93 -2.58
N GLU A 184 -3.49 -0.78 -2.53
CA GLU A 184 -2.76 -0.27 -1.37
C GLU A 184 -1.36 0.23 -1.77
N LEU A 185 -0.90 1.31 -1.11
CA LEU A 185 0.47 1.80 -1.20
C LEU A 185 1.11 1.68 0.18
N GLU A 186 1.89 0.62 0.37
CA GLU A 186 2.56 0.35 1.62
C GLU A 186 3.93 1.07 1.67
N ASP A 187 4.03 2.08 2.50
CA ASP A 187 5.24 2.89 2.69
C ASP A 187 5.80 2.83 4.12
N LEU A 188 5.10 2.15 5.02
CA LEU A 188 5.53 2.02 6.41
C LEU A 188 6.34 0.73 6.65
N ASN A 189 5.75 -0.42 6.40
CA ASN A 189 6.35 -1.71 6.71
C ASN A 189 5.86 -2.84 5.78
N PRO A 190 6.08 -2.75 4.45
CA PRO A 190 5.59 -3.75 3.53
C PRO A 190 6.13 -5.15 3.85
N TYR A 191 5.28 -6.16 3.78
CA TYR A 191 5.71 -7.55 3.82
C TYR A 191 6.44 -7.91 2.51
N LEU A 192 7.65 -8.44 2.60
CA LEU A 192 8.57 -8.50 1.47
C LEU A 192 8.51 -9.81 0.67
N SER A 193 7.82 -10.84 1.16
CA SER A 193 7.72 -12.17 0.52
C SER A 193 9.08 -12.75 0.06
N ILE A 194 10.15 -12.49 0.81
CA ILE A 194 11.53 -12.83 0.41
C ILE A 194 11.72 -14.34 0.25
N LEU A 195 10.99 -15.15 1.03
CA LEU A 195 11.10 -16.60 0.99
C LEU A 195 10.50 -17.21 -0.28
N ASP A 196 9.62 -16.49 -0.96
CA ASP A 196 8.96 -16.91 -2.20
C ASP A 196 9.78 -16.54 -3.45
N LEU A 197 10.88 -15.78 -3.28
CA LEU A 197 11.76 -15.37 -4.38
C LEU A 197 12.75 -16.47 -4.76
N ASP A 198 13.05 -16.55 -6.05
CA ASP A 198 14.23 -17.29 -6.51
C ASP A 198 15.53 -16.68 -5.93
N GLU A 199 16.57 -17.49 -5.87
CA GLU A 199 17.85 -17.09 -5.26
C GLU A 199 18.46 -15.83 -5.89
N ASN A 200 18.44 -15.73 -7.21
CA ASN A 200 19.02 -14.58 -7.92
C ASN A 200 18.28 -13.28 -7.60
N THR A 201 16.95 -13.31 -7.60
CA THR A 201 16.11 -12.15 -7.26
C THR A 201 16.31 -11.76 -5.80
N ARG A 202 16.39 -12.74 -4.90
CA ARG A 202 16.65 -12.52 -3.47
C ARG A 202 18.02 -11.88 -3.25
N ASN A 203 19.07 -12.41 -3.87
CA ASN A 203 20.42 -11.87 -3.77
C ASN A 203 20.50 -10.44 -4.32
N LYS A 204 19.83 -10.17 -5.46
CA LYS A 204 19.72 -8.82 -6.01
C LYS A 204 19.05 -7.86 -5.02
N PHE A 205 17.90 -8.26 -4.43
CA PHE A 205 17.21 -7.44 -3.44
C PHE A 205 18.11 -7.14 -2.23
N MET A 206 18.80 -8.14 -1.70
CA MET A 206 19.72 -7.96 -0.55
C MET A 206 20.85 -7.01 -0.88
N SER A 207 21.48 -7.15 -2.07
CA SER A 207 22.57 -6.24 -2.49
C SER A 207 22.08 -4.80 -2.64
N GLU A 208 20.92 -4.58 -3.26
CA GLU A 208 20.32 -3.25 -3.42
C GLU A 208 19.93 -2.63 -2.06
N LEU A 209 19.41 -3.45 -1.14
CA LEU A 209 19.06 -2.97 0.21
C LEU A 209 20.31 -2.57 0.99
N ILE A 210 21.37 -3.38 0.96
CA ILE A 210 22.64 -3.05 1.63
C ILE A 210 23.20 -1.74 1.08
N ALA A 211 23.29 -1.61 -0.25
CA ALA A 211 23.77 -0.38 -0.90
C ALA A 211 22.91 0.86 -0.51
N ALA A 212 21.59 0.70 -0.44
CA ALA A 212 20.69 1.78 -0.04
C ALA A 212 20.89 2.19 1.42
N LEU A 213 21.14 1.22 2.33
CA LEU A 213 21.43 1.48 3.73
C LEU A 213 22.79 2.17 3.93
N GLU A 214 23.85 1.71 3.23
CA GLU A 214 25.17 2.35 3.25
C GLU A 214 25.09 3.80 2.76
N ASN A 215 24.38 4.05 1.67
CA ASN A 215 24.15 5.41 1.17
C ASN A 215 23.36 6.28 2.16
N SER A 216 22.40 5.69 2.89
CA SER A 216 21.64 6.39 3.91
C SER A 216 22.50 6.82 5.10
N ILE A 217 23.49 6.01 5.47
CA ILE A 217 24.42 6.33 6.56
C ILE A 217 25.40 7.42 6.12
N SER A 218 25.95 7.31 4.91
CA SER A 218 26.95 8.25 4.39
C SER A 218 26.43 9.67 4.16
N ARG A 219 25.11 9.86 3.99
CA ARG A 219 24.48 11.19 3.84
C ARG A 219 24.43 12.03 5.12
N LYS A 220 24.87 11.51 6.27
CA LYS A 220 24.85 12.20 7.58
C LYS A 220 26.07 13.10 7.86
N GLU A 221 26.99 13.25 6.94
CA GLU A 221 28.23 14.03 7.16
C GLU A 221 28.15 15.49 6.67
N PHE A 222 26.93 16.12 6.68
CA PHE A 222 26.82 17.55 6.36
C PHE A 222 25.86 18.27 7.30
#